data_d2384bc5afa28b755be660b1e8490e51
#
_entry.id   d2384bc5afa28b755be660b1e8490e51
#
_cell.length_a   1.000
_cell.length_b   1.000
_cell.length_c   1.000
_cell.angle_alpha   90.00
_cell.angle_beta   90.00
_cell.angle_gamma   90.00
#
_symmetry.space_group_name_H-M   'P 1'
#
loop_
_entity.id
_entity.type
_entity.pdbx_description
1 polymer ?
#
loop_
_entity_poly.entity_id
_entity_poly.type
_entity_poly.pdbx_seq_one_letter_code
_entity_poly.pdbx_strand_id
1 'polypeptide(L)'
;MNLNFYDKLTEYIEEKRIYKDEPMRKHTTFRIGGNADYFVVPKTEEEIRNVIRLCKEERMPYYILGNGSNLLVSDKGYRGVIIEICKKMNEIFVEGNFLKVQAGALLSKVGSAALDAGLAGFEFASGIPGTMGGAVFMNAGAYGGEMKDILTEVTVLDENNEVRVLKKEELELGYRTSIVAKKGYVVLSAKVELKKGDQMEIRERMNELKVQRTTKQPLEYPSAGSTFKRPEGYFAGKLIADAGLRGFQVGGAQVSEKHCGCLLYTSDAADEA
;
A
#
# COMPACT_ATOMS: atom_id res chain seq x y z
N MET A 1 13.23 23.96 -28.92
CA MET A 1 12.08 24.22 -28.03
C MET A 1 12.34 23.54 -26.69
N ASN A 2 12.24 24.26 -25.58
CA ASN A 2 12.24 23.58 -24.28
C ASN A 2 10.91 22.83 -24.15
N LEU A 3 10.96 21.48 -24.14
CA LEU A 3 9.80 20.64 -23.89
C LEU A 3 9.24 20.94 -22.49
N ASN A 4 7.93 21.02 -22.35
CA ASN A 4 7.30 21.08 -21.04
C ASN A 4 7.42 19.72 -20.32
N PHE A 5 7.16 19.68 -19.01
CA PHE A 5 7.33 18.45 -18.22
C PHE A 5 6.48 17.28 -18.72
N TYR A 6 5.28 17.54 -19.21
CA TYR A 6 4.42 16.51 -19.79
C TYR A 6 5.04 15.89 -21.05
N ASP A 7 5.55 16.71 -21.97
CA ASP A 7 6.19 16.21 -23.19
C ASP A 7 7.39 15.31 -22.86
N LYS A 8 8.17 15.66 -21.84
CA LYS A 8 9.26 14.82 -21.34
C LYS A 8 8.77 13.50 -20.73
N LEU A 9 7.64 13.51 -20.02
CA LEU A 9 7.02 12.28 -19.52
C LEU A 9 6.61 11.32 -20.63
N THR A 10 6.09 11.84 -21.77
CA THR A 10 5.67 11.03 -22.91
C THR A 10 6.83 10.33 -23.63
N GLU A 11 8.08 10.75 -23.40
CA GLU A 11 9.26 10.03 -23.89
C GLU A 11 9.46 8.67 -23.17
N TYR A 12 8.94 8.52 -21.95
CA TYR A 12 9.15 7.35 -21.10
C TYR A 12 7.87 6.54 -20.85
N ILE A 13 6.71 7.19 -20.84
CA ILE A 13 5.41 6.58 -20.53
C ILE A 13 4.46 6.83 -21.70
N GLU A 14 3.76 5.79 -22.15
CA GLU A 14 2.70 5.93 -23.15
C GLU A 14 1.66 6.97 -22.69
N GLU A 15 1.26 7.90 -23.55
CA GLU A 15 0.36 9.01 -23.24
C GLU A 15 -0.92 8.57 -22.52
N LYS A 16 -1.54 7.45 -22.93
CA LYS A 16 -2.75 6.89 -22.29
C LYS A 16 -2.55 6.43 -20.85
N ARG A 17 -1.32 6.44 -20.34
CA ARG A 17 -0.95 6.07 -18.97
C ARG A 17 -0.45 7.27 -18.16
N ILE A 18 -0.61 8.49 -18.69
CA ILE A 18 -0.31 9.76 -18.06
C ILE A 18 -1.60 10.55 -17.93
N TYR A 19 -1.99 10.88 -16.70
CA TYR A 19 -3.18 11.65 -16.40
C TYR A 19 -2.76 12.99 -15.80
N LYS A 20 -3.33 14.09 -16.29
CA LYS A 20 -3.14 15.44 -15.75
C LYS A 20 -4.30 15.76 -14.85
N ASP A 21 -4.03 16.51 -13.77
CA ASP A 21 -5.04 16.98 -12.84
C ASP A 21 -5.97 15.85 -12.34
N GLU A 22 -5.38 14.70 -12.01
CA GLU A 22 -6.10 13.47 -11.68
C GLU A 22 -6.60 13.47 -10.22
N PRO A 23 -7.92 13.30 -10.00
CA PRO A 23 -8.49 13.32 -8.66
C PRO A 23 -8.01 12.15 -7.80
N MET A 24 -7.27 12.42 -6.73
CA MET A 24 -6.71 11.40 -5.84
C MET A 24 -7.78 10.62 -5.06
N ARG A 25 -8.97 11.18 -4.86
CA ARG A 25 -10.12 10.47 -4.28
C ARG A 25 -10.47 9.16 -5.00
N LYS A 26 -10.18 9.04 -6.29
CA LYS A 26 -10.36 7.81 -7.08
C LYS A 26 -9.30 6.74 -6.82
N HIS A 27 -8.18 7.11 -6.19
CA HIS A 27 -6.99 6.27 -6.02
C HIS A 27 -6.65 6.01 -4.56
N THR A 28 -7.55 6.35 -3.64
CA THR A 28 -7.42 6.07 -2.20
C THR A 28 -8.64 5.31 -1.70
N THR A 29 -8.43 4.40 -0.74
CA THR A 29 -9.55 3.72 -0.07
C THR A 29 -10.33 4.65 0.85
N PHE A 30 -9.75 5.78 1.22
CA PHE A 30 -10.44 6.83 1.97
C PHE A 30 -11.42 7.63 1.10
N ARG A 31 -11.27 7.58 -0.24
CA ARG A 31 -12.11 8.27 -1.23
C ARG A 31 -12.16 9.79 -1.07
N ILE A 32 -11.13 10.38 -0.50
CA ILE A 32 -10.94 11.83 -0.36
C ILE A 32 -9.59 12.24 -0.93
N GLY A 33 -9.43 13.54 -1.22
CA GLY A 33 -8.22 14.14 -1.74
C GLY A 33 -8.42 14.87 -3.06
N GLY A 34 -7.82 16.05 -3.16
CA GLY A 34 -7.79 16.87 -4.37
C GLY A 34 -6.91 16.25 -5.46
N ASN A 35 -6.70 17.00 -6.55
CA ASN A 35 -6.07 16.51 -7.76
C ASN A 35 -4.53 16.48 -7.64
N ALA A 36 -3.90 15.47 -8.25
CA ALA A 36 -2.46 15.45 -8.51
C ALA A 36 -2.15 16.13 -9.85
N ASP A 37 -1.05 16.91 -9.94
CA ASP A 37 -0.66 17.55 -11.19
C ASP A 37 -0.46 16.53 -12.30
N TYR A 38 0.25 15.43 -11.97
CA TYR A 38 0.45 14.29 -12.85
C TYR A 38 0.24 12.98 -12.10
N PHE A 39 -0.38 12.03 -12.77
CA PHE A 39 -0.55 10.67 -12.29
C PHE A 39 -0.11 9.72 -13.40
N VAL A 40 0.91 8.90 -13.14
CA VAL A 40 1.51 8.00 -14.13
C VAL A 40 1.42 6.55 -13.70
N VAL A 41 1.20 5.65 -14.67
CA VAL A 41 1.05 4.21 -14.45
C VAL A 41 2.17 3.47 -15.21
N PRO A 42 3.37 3.35 -14.64
CA PRO A 42 4.46 2.62 -15.27
C PRO A 42 4.17 1.12 -15.30
N LYS A 43 4.69 0.43 -16.32
CA LYS A 43 4.56 -1.02 -16.50
C LYS A 43 5.88 -1.79 -16.33
N THR A 44 7.00 -1.07 -16.26
CA THR A 44 8.33 -1.67 -16.11
C THR A 44 9.15 -0.92 -15.08
N GLU A 45 10.17 -1.60 -14.57
CA GLU A 45 11.19 -1.00 -13.71
C GLU A 45 11.88 0.19 -14.40
N GLU A 46 12.21 0.04 -15.68
CA GLU A 46 12.86 1.10 -16.46
C GLU A 46 11.99 2.36 -16.55
N GLU A 47 10.69 2.20 -16.79
CA GLU A 47 9.74 3.33 -16.78
C GLU A 47 9.72 4.03 -15.42
N ILE A 48 9.70 3.28 -14.31
CA ILE A 48 9.76 3.86 -12.95
C ILE A 48 11.05 4.66 -12.78
N ARG A 49 12.21 4.07 -13.14
CA ARG A 49 13.53 4.71 -13.03
C ARG A 49 13.60 6.00 -13.85
N ASN A 50 13.10 5.97 -15.08
CA ASN A 50 13.10 7.12 -15.97
C ASN A 50 12.22 8.25 -15.45
N VAL A 51 11.02 7.96 -14.96
CA VAL A 51 10.12 8.97 -14.35
C VAL A 51 10.76 9.57 -13.08
N ILE A 52 11.36 8.76 -12.21
CA ILE A 52 12.04 9.25 -11.00
C ILE A 52 13.23 10.14 -11.38
N ARG A 53 14.04 9.73 -12.37
CA ARG A 53 15.15 10.54 -12.87
C ARG A 53 14.67 11.89 -13.37
N LEU A 54 13.66 11.89 -14.25
CA LEU A 54 13.06 13.12 -14.76
C LEU A 54 12.54 14.02 -13.64
N CYS A 55 11.85 13.45 -12.64
CA CYS A 55 11.38 14.21 -11.49
C CYS A 55 12.52 14.86 -10.70
N LYS A 56 13.65 14.16 -10.51
CA LYS A 56 14.84 14.70 -9.85
C LYS A 56 15.49 15.82 -10.66
N GLU A 57 15.66 15.64 -11.97
CA GLU A 57 16.25 16.63 -12.90
C GLU A 57 15.42 17.92 -12.94
N GLU A 58 14.10 17.79 -12.99
CA GLU A 58 13.16 18.92 -13.05
C GLU A 58 12.76 19.46 -11.65
N ARG A 59 13.32 18.88 -10.57
CA ARG A 59 12.96 19.20 -9.18
C ARG A 59 11.46 19.09 -8.90
N MET A 60 10.80 18.17 -9.60
CA MET A 60 9.39 17.87 -9.44
C MET A 60 9.19 16.88 -8.29
N PRO A 61 8.40 17.18 -7.26
CA PRO A 61 8.08 16.21 -6.21
C PRO A 61 7.41 14.96 -6.81
N TYR A 62 7.69 13.79 -6.26
CA TYR A 62 6.99 12.56 -6.64
C TYR A 62 6.64 11.72 -5.43
N TYR A 63 5.64 10.87 -5.60
CA TYR A 63 5.18 9.93 -4.58
C TYR A 63 4.84 8.58 -5.22
N ILE A 64 5.31 7.49 -4.61
CA ILE A 64 5.01 6.12 -5.07
C ILE A 64 3.72 5.65 -4.44
N LEU A 65 2.75 5.29 -5.25
CA LEU A 65 1.44 4.85 -4.81
C LEU A 65 1.24 3.35 -5.10
N GLY A 66 0.88 2.60 -4.08
CA GLY A 66 0.32 1.25 -4.22
C GLY A 66 -1.20 1.30 -4.39
N ASN A 67 -1.94 0.64 -3.52
CA ASN A 67 -3.42 0.61 -3.52
C ASN A 67 -4.08 1.81 -2.81
N GLY A 68 -3.34 2.81 -2.37
CA GLY A 68 -3.88 3.98 -1.66
C GLY A 68 -4.61 3.68 -0.34
N SER A 69 -4.36 2.51 0.26
CA SER A 69 -5.11 2.04 1.44
C SER A 69 -4.55 2.52 2.79
N ASN A 70 -3.48 3.30 2.77
CA ASN A 70 -2.84 3.87 3.95
C ASN A 70 -2.42 5.32 3.68
N LEU A 71 -3.27 6.07 2.98
CA LEU A 71 -2.95 7.42 2.52
C LEU A 71 -4.12 8.36 2.76
N LEU A 72 -3.80 9.52 3.31
CA LEU A 72 -4.67 10.69 3.37
C LEU A 72 -4.09 11.77 2.45
N VAL A 73 -4.87 12.19 1.45
CA VAL A 73 -4.50 13.25 0.52
C VAL A 73 -5.29 14.52 0.86
N SER A 74 -4.59 15.65 0.94
CA SER A 74 -5.20 16.96 1.18
C SER A 74 -6.19 17.34 0.05
N ASP A 75 -7.21 18.14 0.36
CA ASP A 75 -8.12 18.71 -0.64
C ASP A 75 -7.42 19.62 -1.65
N LYS A 76 -6.24 20.17 -1.28
CA LYS A 76 -5.35 20.91 -2.20
C LYS A 76 -4.66 19.99 -3.21
N GLY A 77 -4.80 18.67 -3.04
CA GLY A 77 -4.17 17.66 -3.89
C GLY A 77 -2.67 17.50 -3.67
N TYR A 78 -1.98 17.03 -4.71
CA TYR A 78 -0.55 16.79 -4.70
C TYR A 78 0.12 17.58 -5.83
N ARG A 79 1.01 18.51 -5.49
CA ARG A 79 1.79 19.30 -6.47
C ARG A 79 3.03 18.52 -6.87
N GLY A 80 2.89 17.70 -7.92
CA GLY A 80 3.94 16.81 -8.40
C GLY A 80 3.40 15.59 -9.13
N VAL A 81 4.18 14.50 -9.13
CA VAL A 81 3.91 13.25 -9.85
C VAL A 81 3.54 12.14 -8.90
N ILE A 82 2.37 11.56 -9.05
CA ILE A 82 2.02 10.27 -8.43
C ILE A 82 2.42 9.14 -9.39
N ILE A 83 3.24 8.22 -8.91
CA ILE A 83 3.70 7.04 -9.66
C ILE A 83 2.96 5.82 -9.09
N GLU A 84 1.93 5.36 -9.80
CA GLU A 84 1.08 4.26 -9.37
C GLU A 84 1.58 2.93 -9.92
N ILE A 85 1.93 1.99 -9.06
CA ILE A 85 2.55 0.71 -9.42
C ILE A 85 1.58 -0.49 -9.35
N CYS A 86 0.42 -0.34 -8.71
CA CYS A 86 -0.52 -1.43 -8.44
C CYS A 86 -1.11 -2.06 -9.72
N LYS A 87 -1.39 -1.25 -10.74
CA LYS A 87 -2.13 -1.71 -11.93
C LYS A 87 -1.30 -2.54 -12.90
N LYS A 88 0.02 -2.37 -12.95
CA LYS A 88 0.87 -2.96 -13.99
C LYS A 88 2.04 -3.79 -13.46
N MET A 89 2.63 -3.42 -12.33
CA MET A 89 3.74 -4.11 -11.70
C MET A 89 3.23 -5.13 -10.66
N ASN A 90 2.48 -6.15 -11.08
CA ASN A 90 1.70 -6.99 -10.17
C ASN A 90 1.81 -8.51 -10.42
N GLU A 91 2.86 -8.94 -11.09
CA GLU A 91 3.11 -10.36 -11.34
C GLU A 91 3.56 -11.09 -10.07
N ILE A 92 3.18 -12.37 -9.99
CA ILE A 92 3.49 -13.28 -8.89
C ILE A 92 4.04 -14.57 -9.50
N PHE A 93 5.24 -14.95 -9.10
CA PHE A 93 5.90 -16.18 -9.52
C PHE A 93 6.09 -17.09 -8.31
N VAL A 94 5.70 -18.36 -8.44
CA VAL A 94 5.84 -19.38 -7.41
C VAL A 94 6.96 -20.35 -7.82
N GLU A 95 7.94 -20.52 -6.95
CA GLU A 95 9.07 -21.42 -7.17
C GLU A 95 9.40 -22.20 -5.89
N GLY A 96 8.98 -23.45 -5.84
CA GLY A 96 9.13 -24.28 -4.65
C GLY A 96 8.37 -23.69 -3.45
N ASN A 97 9.09 -23.32 -2.41
CA ASN A 97 8.55 -22.67 -1.21
C ASN A 97 8.60 -21.12 -1.28
N PHE A 98 9.04 -20.57 -2.39
CA PHE A 98 9.22 -19.14 -2.55
C PHE A 98 8.16 -18.52 -3.46
N LEU A 99 7.73 -17.31 -3.13
CA LEU A 99 7.01 -16.44 -4.05
C LEU A 99 7.89 -15.21 -4.33
N LYS A 100 8.18 -14.95 -5.62
CA LYS A 100 8.72 -13.68 -6.09
C LYS A 100 7.56 -12.83 -6.57
N VAL A 101 7.38 -11.66 -5.96
CA VAL A 101 6.17 -10.84 -6.09
C VAL A 101 6.56 -9.42 -6.47
N GLN A 102 6.02 -8.89 -7.56
CA GLN A 102 6.19 -7.49 -7.91
C GLN A 102 5.48 -6.57 -6.91
N ALA A 103 6.03 -5.38 -6.71
CA ALA A 103 5.61 -4.45 -5.66
C ALA A 103 4.14 -4.01 -5.74
N GLY A 104 3.56 -3.97 -6.93
CA GLY A 104 2.15 -3.61 -7.15
C GLY A 104 1.15 -4.76 -6.94
N ALA A 105 1.60 -5.99 -6.73
CA ALA A 105 0.70 -7.11 -6.50
C ALA A 105 -0.11 -6.93 -5.20
N LEU A 106 -1.43 -7.06 -5.30
CA LEU A 106 -2.32 -6.99 -4.14
C LEU A 106 -2.05 -8.18 -3.20
N LEU A 107 -1.97 -7.94 -1.90
CA LEU A 107 -1.73 -8.97 -0.91
C LEU A 107 -2.79 -10.09 -0.94
N SER A 108 -4.03 -9.76 -1.29
CA SER A 108 -5.09 -10.76 -1.49
C SER A 108 -4.78 -11.71 -2.65
N LYS A 109 -4.19 -11.20 -3.74
CA LYS A 109 -3.77 -12.04 -4.89
C LYS A 109 -2.57 -12.91 -4.54
N VAL A 110 -1.62 -12.36 -3.76
CA VAL A 110 -0.48 -13.13 -3.24
C VAL A 110 -0.96 -14.26 -2.33
N GLY A 111 -1.91 -13.97 -1.43
CA GLY A 111 -2.53 -14.98 -0.57
C GLY A 111 -3.25 -16.08 -1.37
N SER A 112 -3.97 -15.72 -2.44
CA SER A 112 -4.59 -16.72 -3.33
C SER A 112 -3.53 -17.59 -4.03
N ALA A 113 -2.45 -16.99 -4.57
CA ALA A 113 -1.37 -17.74 -5.20
C ALA A 113 -0.66 -18.69 -4.23
N ALA A 114 -0.45 -18.26 -2.98
CA ALA A 114 0.11 -19.10 -1.93
C ALA A 114 -0.80 -20.29 -1.60
N LEU A 115 -2.11 -20.05 -1.45
CA LEU A 115 -3.13 -21.09 -1.24
C LEU A 115 -3.14 -22.11 -2.39
N ASP A 116 -3.18 -21.64 -3.64
CA ASP A 116 -3.22 -22.49 -4.83
C ASP A 116 -1.97 -23.37 -4.95
N ALA A 117 -0.83 -22.88 -4.44
CA ALA A 117 0.44 -23.62 -4.38
C ALA A 117 0.59 -24.51 -3.12
N GLY A 118 -0.38 -24.54 -2.21
CA GLY A 118 -0.29 -25.26 -0.94
C GLY A 118 0.82 -24.72 -0.02
N LEU A 119 0.97 -23.39 0.03
CA LEU A 119 1.99 -22.71 0.81
C LEU A 119 1.36 -21.91 1.95
N ALA A 120 1.59 -22.36 3.19
CA ALA A 120 1.12 -21.74 4.43
C ALA A 120 2.10 -20.66 4.93
N GLY A 121 1.57 -19.68 5.66
CA GLY A 121 2.33 -18.60 6.32
C GLY A 121 2.02 -17.20 5.77
N PHE A 122 1.21 -17.07 4.70
CA PHE A 122 0.80 -15.76 4.16
C PHE A 122 -0.62 -15.36 4.58
N GLU A 123 -1.35 -16.19 5.30
CA GLU A 123 -2.77 -16.03 5.63
C GLU A 123 -3.04 -14.71 6.35
N PHE A 124 -2.13 -14.27 7.25
CA PHE A 124 -2.24 -13.03 8.02
C PHE A 124 -2.33 -11.79 7.13
N ALA A 125 -1.67 -11.82 5.97
CA ALA A 125 -1.57 -10.69 5.06
C ALA A 125 -2.69 -10.66 4.01
N SER A 126 -3.34 -11.79 3.72
CA SER A 126 -4.30 -11.95 2.62
C SER A 126 -5.49 -10.98 2.69
N GLY A 127 -5.89 -10.57 3.89
CA GLY A 127 -6.98 -9.62 4.13
C GLY A 127 -6.55 -8.15 4.19
N ILE A 128 -5.26 -7.83 4.13
CA ILE A 128 -4.77 -6.44 4.16
C ILE A 128 -5.00 -5.79 2.78
N PRO A 129 -5.69 -4.64 2.68
CA PRO A 129 -6.04 -4.02 1.39
C PRO A 129 -4.87 -3.23 0.79
N GLY A 130 -3.67 -3.80 0.77
CA GLY A 130 -2.44 -3.18 0.31
C GLY A 130 -1.77 -3.95 -0.81
N THR A 131 -0.66 -3.41 -1.31
CA THR A 131 0.24 -4.07 -2.25
C THR A 131 1.47 -4.62 -1.54
N MET A 132 2.20 -5.53 -2.19
CA MET A 132 3.44 -6.08 -1.66
C MET A 132 4.45 -4.98 -1.32
N GLY A 133 4.66 -3.99 -2.21
CA GLY A 133 5.57 -2.88 -1.95
C GLY A 133 5.18 -2.06 -0.72
N GLY A 134 3.89 -1.74 -0.57
CA GLY A 134 3.38 -1.05 0.62
C GLY A 134 3.51 -1.89 1.89
N ALA A 135 3.36 -3.21 1.79
CA ALA A 135 3.52 -4.13 2.92
C ALA A 135 4.98 -4.20 3.37
N VAL A 136 5.93 -4.24 2.44
CA VAL A 136 7.38 -4.17 2.75
C VAL A 136 7.72 -2.84 3.40
N PHE A 137 7.28 -1.72 2.81
CA PHE A 137 7.53 -0.37 3.30
C PHE A 137 7.15 -0.21 4.77
N MET A 138 5.99 -0.75 5.15
CA MET A 138 5.43 -0.61 6.50
C MET A 138 5.73 -1.80 7.42
N ASN A 139 6.46 -2.83 6.98
CA ASN A 139 6.48 -4.12 7.67
C ASN A 139 5.06 -4.50 8.10
N ALA A 140 4.15 -4.59 7.14
CA ALA A 140 2.73 -4.78 7.43
C ALA A 140 2.50 -6.06 8.23
N GLY A 141 1.64 -5.98 9.22
CA GLY A 141 1.30 -7.12 10.07
C GLY A 141 -0.14 -7.07 10.56
N ALA A 142 -0.72 -8.24 10.74
CA ALA A 142 -2.05 -8.46 11.27
C ALA A 142 -2.11 -9.84 11.93
N TYR A 143 -2.98 -10.02 12.92
CA TYR A 143 -3.28 -11.33 13.53
C TYR A 143 -2.07 -12.12 14.02
N GLY A 144 -1.04 -11.42 14.50
CA GLY A 144 0.19 -12.02 15.05
C GLY A 144 1.29 -12.30 14.04
N GLY A 145 1.05 -12.17 12.73
CA GLY A 145 2.08 -12.27 11.69
C GLY A 145 2.51 -10.90 11.16
N GLU A 146 3.73 -10.82 10.66
CA GLU A 146 4.32 -9.63 10.03
C GLU A 146 5.12 -9.99 8.79
N MET A 147 5.31 -9.04 7.88
CA MET A 147 6.13 -9.27 6.68
C MET A 147 7.55 -9.74 7.01
N LYS A 148 8.15 -9.26 8.09
CA LYS A 148 9.48 -9.72 8.56
C LYS A 148 9.57 -11.22 8.80
N ASP A 149 8.45 -11.89 9.08
CA ASP A 149 8.46 -13.32 9.40
C ASP A 149 8.69 -14.18 8.15
N ILE A 150 8.33 -13.66 6.98
CA ILE A 150 8.33 -14.38 5.70
C ILE A 150 9.23 -13.78 4.62
N LEU A 151 9.62 -12.49 4.72
CA LEU A 151 10.51 -11.85 3.76
C LEU A 151 11.93 -12.44 3.83
N THR A 152 12.54 -12.72 2.66
CA THR A 152 13.93 -13.15 2.51
C THR A 152 14.79 -12.11 1.83
N GLU A 153 14.24 -11.44 0.81
CA GLU A 153 14.92 -10.37 0.09
C GLU A 153 13.93 -9.40 -0.56
N VAL A 154 14.38 -8.19 -0.83
CA VAL A 154 13.60 -7.14 -1.51
C VAL A 154 14.47 -6.45 -2.54
N THR A 155 13.98 -6.35 -3.78
CA THR A 155 14.60 -5.53 -4.81
C THR A 155 14.03 -4.11 -4.73
N VAL A 156 14.91 -3.13 -4.66
CA VAL A 156 14.56 -1.71 -4.51
C VAL A 156 15.30 -0.83 -5.52
N LEU A 157 14.77 0.36 -5.78
CA LEU A 157 15.57 1.50 -6.24
C LEU A 157 16.01 2.29 -5.00
N ASP A 158 17.31 2.53 -4.90
CA ASP A 158 17.88 3.31 -3.81
C ASP A 158 17.76 4.82 -4.05
N GLU A 159 18.35 5.62 -3.16
CA GLU A 159 18.37 7.08 -3.27
C GLU A 159 19.05 7.61 -4.54
N ASN A 160 19.96 6.81 -5.14
CA ASN A 160 20.65 7.14 -6.39
C ASN A 160 19.88 6.65 -7.63
N ASN A 161 18.69 6.05 -7.43
CA ASN A 161 17.90 5.43 -8.49
C ASN A 161 18.59 4.20 -9.11
N GLU A 162 19.43 3.51 -8.31
CA GLU A 162 20.12 2.28 -8.66
C GLU A 162 19.38 1.07 -8.08
N VAL A 163 19.34 -0.03 -8.86
CA VAL A 163 18.71 -1.28 -8.43
C VAL A 163 19.58 -1.98 -7.42
N ARG A 164 19.02 -2.30 -6.27
CA ARG A 164 19.67 -3.07 -5.21
C ARG A 164 18.80 -4.20 -4.72
N VAL A 165 19.40 -5.32 -4.36
CA VAL A 165 18.76 -6.41 -3.65
C VAL A 165 19.20 -6.37 -2.19
N LEU A 166 18.24 -6.12 -1.31
CA LEU A 166 18.45 -6.11 0.13
C LEU A 166 18.02 -7.45 0.73
N LYS A 167 18.87 -8.05 1.52
CA LYS A 167 18.53 -9.25 2.31
C LYS A 167 17.73 -8.86 3.54
N LYS A 168 17.03 -9.82 4.14
CA LYS A 168 16.17 -9.62 5.31
C LYS A 168 16.83 -8.80 6.41
N GLU A 169 18.11 -9.07 6.70
CA GLU A 169 18.87 -8.42 7.77
C GLU A 169 19.12 -6.94 7.49
N GLU A 170 19.19 -6.55 6.21
CA GLU A 170 19.39 -5.17 5.77
C GLU A 170 18.09 -4.36 5.76
N LEU A 171 16.92 -5.01 5.86
CA LEU A 171 15.61 -4.36 5.76
C LEU A 171 15.21 -3.58 7.02
N GLU A 172 15.88 -3.75 8.14
CA GLU A 172 15.60 -3.07 9.43
C GLU A 172 14.09 -3.05 9.77
N LEU A 173 13.43 -4.21 9.61
CA LEU A 173 11.99 -4.33 9.76
C LEU A 173 11.58 -4.21 11.23
N GLY A 174 10.80 -3.20 11.53
CA GLY A 174 10.24 -2.95 12.86
C GLY A 174 8.76 -2.61 12.81
N TYR A 175 8.19 -2.23 13.95
CA TYR A 175 6.77 -1.87 14.02
C TYR A 175 6.45 -0.65 13.12
N ARG A 176 5.74 -0.90 12.01
CA ARG A 176 5.35 0.10 11.01
C ARG A 176 6.55 0.88 10.42
N THR A 177 7.69 0.20 10.25
CA THR A 177 8.91 0.80 9.67
C THR A 177 9.78 -0.24 8.97
N SER A 178 10.64 0.25 8.07
CA SER A 178 11.69 -0.50 7.37
C SER A 178 12.79 0.45 6.93
N ILE A 179 13.93 -0.08 6.45
CA ILE A 179 14.97 0.73 5.79
C ILE A 179 14.42 1.45 4.56
N VAL A 180 13.48 0.80 3.84
CA VAL A 180 12.80 1.38 2.67
C VAL A 180 12.09 2.68 3.03
N ALA A 181 11.36 2.69 4.16
CA ALA A 181 10.68 3.90 4.66
C ALA A 181 11.66 4.96 5.15
N LYS A 182 12.74 4.55 5.83
CA LYS A 182 13.74 5.47 6.39
C LYS A 182 14.58 6.17 5.32
N LYS A 183 14.91 5.46 4.23
CA LYS A 183 15.78 5.94 3.16
C LYS A 183 15.01 6.46 1.94
N GLY A 184 13.68 6.31 1.90
CA GLY A 184 12.87 6.69 0.75
C GLY A 184 13.12 5.83 -0.48
N TYR A 185 13.50 4.57 -0.30
CA TYR A 185 13.69 3.62 -1.40
C TYR A 185 12.35 3.26 -2.03
N VAL A 186 12.40 2.79 -3.27
CA VAL A 186 11.20 2.33 -3.99
C VAL A 186 11.26 0.80 -4.15
N VAL A 187 10.29 0.09 -3.60
CA VAL A 187 10.21 -1.36 -3.76
C VAL A 187 9.79 -1.70 -5.19
N LEU A 188 10.55 -2.57 -5.84
CA LEU A 188 10.25 -3.13 -7.16
C LEU A 188 9.66 -4.53 -7.08
N SER A 189 10.23 -5.38 -6.24
CA SER A 189 9.75 -6.74 -5.96
C SER A 189 10.21 -7.21 -4.58
N ALA A 190 9.54 -8.24 -4.07
CA ALA A 190 9.92 -8.91 -2.84
C ALA A 190 9.91 -10.43 -3.05
N LYS A 191 10.76 -11.14 -2.31
CA LYS A 191 10.76 -12.60 -2.22
C LYS A 191 10.37 -13.00 -0.81
N VAL A 192 9.37 -13.86 -0.73
CA VAL A 192 8.91 -14.44 0.54
C VAL A 192 9.12 -15.93 0.53
N GLU A 193 9.46 -16.48 1.67
CA GLU A 193 9.58 -17.93 1.90
C GLU A 193 8.42 -18.39 2.77
N LEU A 194 7.69 -19.39 2.29
CA LEU A 194 6.54 -19.98 2.95
C LEU A 194 6.78 -21.46 3.21
N LYS A 195 5.88 -22.11 3.92
CA LYS A 195 5.97 -23.53 4.28
C LYS A 195 4.93 -24.33 3.51
N LYS A 196 5.25 -25.54 3.11
CA LYS A 196 4.23 -26.48 2.60
C LYS A 196 3.17 -26.71 3.65
N GLY A 197 1.90 -26.67 3.25
CA GLY A 197 0.75 -26.86 4.11
C GLY A 197 -0.43 -27.48 3.35
N ASP A 198 -1.43 -27.91 4.07
CA ASP A 198 -2.68 -28.41 3.49
C ASP A 198 -3.53 -27.23 2.99
N GLN A 199 -4.02 -27.33 1.76
CA GLN A 199 -4.82 -26.26 1.14
C GLN A 199 -6.15 -26.00 1.87
N MET A 200 -6.75 -27.03 2.47
CA MET A 200 -7.98 -26.86 3.24
C MET A 200 -7.73 -26.07 4.51
N GLU A 201 -6.67 -26.42 5.26
CA GLU A 201 -6.28 -25.71 6.48
C GLU A 201 -5.91 -24.24 6.19
N ILE A 202 -5.14 -23.99 5.11
CA ILE A 202 -4.79 -22.62 4.66
C ILE A 202 -6.06 -21.83 4.35
N ARG A 203 -7.00 -22.42 3.60
CA ARG A 203 -8.28 -21.80 3.22
C ARG A 203 -9.14 -21.49 4.44
N GLU A 204 -9.26 -22.45 5.35
CA GLU A 204 -10.01 -22.27 6.60
C GLU A 204 -9.42 -21.13 7.42
N ARG A 205 -8.09 -21.07 7.55
CA ARG A 205 -7.42 -19.98 8.26
C ARG A 205 -7.63 -18.63 7.59
N MET A 206 -7.51 -18.54 6.27
CA MET A 206 -7.82 -17.32 5.53
C MET A 206 -9.26 -16.85 5.73
N ASN A 207 -10.24 -17.79 5.71
CA ASN A 207 -11.65 -17.46 5.94
C ASN A 207 -11.90 -17.00 7.37
N GLU A 208 -11.32 -17.65 8.36
CA GLU A 208 -11.40 -17.24 9.77
C GLU A 208 -10.90 -15.80 9.94
N LEU A 209 -9.73 -15.48 9.40
CA LEU A 209 -9.15 -14.14 9.48
C LEU A 209 -9.99 -13.10 8.71
N LYS A 210 -10.59 -13.49 7.59
CA LYS A 210 -11.52 -12.65 6.85
C LYS A 210 -12.76 -12.32 7.69
N VAL A 211 -13.37 -13.32 8.33
CA VAL A 211 -14.53 -13.12 9.21
C VAL A 211 -14.15 -12.20 10.39
N GLN A 212 -13.01 -12.45 11.04
CA GLN A 212 -12.54 -11.59 12.12
C GLN A 212 -12.37 -10.14 11.66
N ARG A 213 -11.86 -9.93 10.44
CA ARG A 213 -11.66 -8.59 9.87
C ARG A 213 -12.99 -7.90 9.58
N THR A 214 -13.92 -8.57 8.89
CA THR A 214 -15.23 -7.98 8.55
C THR A 214 -16.06 -7.68 9.78
N THR A 215 -15.92 -8.50 10.84
CA THR A 215 -16.62 -8.26 12.11
C THR A 215 -16.05 -7.06 12.88
N LYS A 216 -14.70 -6.86 12.86
CA LYS A 216 -14.04 -5.87 13.70
C LYS A 216 -13.72 -4.54 12.99
N GLN A 217 -13.72 -4.50 11.66
CA GLN A 217 -13.37 -3.30 10.90
C GLN A 217 -14.55 -2.76 10.10
N PRO A 218 -14.65 -1.42 9.95
CA PRO A 218 -15.74 -0.75 9.24
C PRO A 218 -15.48 -0.77 7.72
N LEU A 219 -15.48 -1.96 7.10
CA LEU A 219 -15.15 -2.12 5.68
C LEU A 219 -16.23 -1.58 4.74
N GLU A 220 -17.41 -1.30 5.25
CA GLU A 220 -18.55 -0.70 4.56
C GLU A 220 -18.36 0.80 4.27
N TYR A 221 -17.44 1.47 4.97
CA TYR A 221 -17.17 2.89 4.82
C TYR A 221 -15.78 3.17 4.23
N PRO A 222 -15.62 4.28 3.48
CA PRO A 222 -14.31 4.75 3.06
C PRO A 222 -13.40 5.00 4.26
N SER A 223 -12.21 4.40 4.24
CA SER A 223 -11.22 4.50 5.33
C SER A 223 -9.83 4.15 4.83
N ALA A 224 -8.80 4.67 5.51
CA ALA A 224 -7.41 4.28 5.32
C ALA A 224 -6.90 3.32 6.43
N GLY A 225 -7.82 2.61 7.11
CA GLY A 225 -7.49 1.71 8.23
C GLY A 225 -7.27 2.44 9.55
N SER A 226 -6.50 1.84 10.47
CA SER A 226 -6.17 2.45 11.74
C SER A 226 -5.24 3.64 11.56
N THR A 227 -5.68 4.82 11.96
CA THR A 227 -4.97 6.09 11.77
C THR A 227 -3.81 6.26 12.75
N PHE A 228 -3.94 5.70 13.97
CA PHE A 228 -2.98 5.92 15.05
C PHE A 228 -2.08 4.72 15.26
N LYS A 229 -0.79 4.98 15.48
CA LYS A 229 0.15 3.95 15.94
C LYS A 229 -0.27 3.45 17.33
N ARG A 230 0.01 2.18 17.59
CA ARG A 230 -0.23 1.57 18.89
C ARG A 230 0.76 2.15 19.91
N PRO A 231 0.29 2.78 21.01
CA PRO A 231 1.15 3.18 22.12
C PRO A 231 1.70 1.96 22.84
N GLU A 232 2.85 2.10 23.46
CA GLU A 232 3.44 1.03 24.26
C GLU A 232 2.51 0.65 25.42
N GLY A 233 2.25 -0.63 25.59
CA GLY A 233 1.36 -1.17 26.62
C GLY A 233 -0.15 -0.93 26.42
N TYR A 234 -0.56 -0.18 25.37
CA TYR A 234 -1.96 0.21 25.16
C TYR A 234 -2.44 -0.07 23.72
N PHE A 235 -3.74 0.07 23.50
CA PHE A 235 -4.38 0.01 22.20
C PHE A 235 -5.02 1.37 21.87
N ALA A 236 -4.58 2.05 20.82
CA ALA A 236 -5.08 3.36 20.46
C ALA A 236 -6.61 3.40 20.33
N GLY A 237 -7.22 2.41 19.67
CA GLY A 237 -8.68 2.34 19.53
C GLY A 237 -9.41 2.20 20.88
N LYS A 238 -8.81 1.51 21.88
CA LYS A 238 -9.37 1.44 23.24
C LYS A 238 -9.29 2.78 23.93
N LEU A 239 -8.14 3.45 23.90
CA LEU A 239 -7.98 4.78 24.52
C LEU A 239 -8.96 5.80 23.93
N ILE A 240 -9.18 5.79 22.62
CA ILE A 240 -10.15 6.66 21.96
C ILE A 240 -11.58 6.34 22.39
N ALA A 241 -11.92 5.06 22.53
CA ALA A 241 -13.23 4.62 23.02
C ALA A 241 -13.45 5.02 24.48
N ASP A 242 -12.43 4.81 25.35
CA ASP A 242 -12.47 5.16 26.77
C ASP A 242 -12.58 6.69 27.00
N ALA A 243 -12.07 7.49 26.05
CA ALA A 243 -12.25 8.95 26.04
C ALA A 243 -13.66 9.40 25.58
N GLY A 244 -14.58 8.49 25.31
CA GLY A 244 -15.95 8.80 24.89
C GLY A 244 -16.07 9.26 23.43
N LEU A 245 -15.05 9.04 22.59
CA LEU A 245 -14.99 9.53 21.20
C LEU A 245 -15.53 8.53 20.18
N ARG A 246 -16.14 7.41 20.60
CA ARG A 246 -16.81 6.45 19.70
C ARG A 246 -17.93 7.14 18.94
N GLY A 247 -17.91 7.09 17.60
CA GLY A 247 -18.92 7.73 16.76
C GLY A 247 -18.82 9.27 16.69
N PHE A 248 -17.82 9.88 17.35
CA PHE A 248 -17.65 11.33 17.31
C PHE A 248 -17.40 11.79 15.87
N GLN A 249 -18.14 12.82 15.43
CA GLN A 249 -18.15 13.29 14.05
C GLN A 249 -17.88 14.79 13.96
N VAL A 250 -17.11 15.18 12.95
CA VAL A 250 -16.88 16.57 12.55
C VAL A 250 -16.98 16.65 11.03
N GLY A 251 -18.00 17.36 10.51
CA GLY A 251 -18.29 17.35 9.08
C GLY A 251 -18.51 15.93 8.56
N GLY A 252 -17.88 15.56 7.46
CA GLY A 252 -17.92 14.21 6.90
C GLY A 252 -16.95 13.22 7.54
N ALA A 253 -16.14 13.63 8.53
CA ALA A 253 -15.17 12.74 9.20
C ALA A 253 -15.74 12.19 10.51
N GLN A 254 -15.66 10.87 10.70
CA GLN A 254 -16.20 10.20 11.89
C GLN A 254 -15.20 9.20 12.48
N VAL A 255 -15.13 9.13 13.80
CA VAL A 255 -14.50 8.01 14.52
C VAL A 255 -15.41 6.79 14.40
N SER A 256 -14.89 5.70 13.86
CA SER A 256 -15.69 4.48 13.66
C SER A 256 -16.27 3.95 14.98
N GLU A 257 -17.57 3.66 14.98
CA GLU A 257 -18.22 2.99 16.11
C GLU A 257 -17.73 1.55 16.26
N LYS A 258 -17.38 0.89 15.17
CA LYS A 258 -16.93 -0.51 15.14
C LYS A 258 -15.47 -0.66 15.58
N HIS A 259 -14.60 0.26 15.18
CA HIS A 259 -13.18 0.27 15.54
C HIS A 259 -12.69 1.72 15.71
N CYS A 260 -12.64 2.22 16.94
CA CYS A 260 -12.31 3.62 17.21
C CYS A 260 -10.89 4.06 16.77
N GLY A 261 -10.01 3.15 16.39
CA GLY A 261 -8.72 3.47 15.76
C GLY A 261 -8.85 3.91 14.29
N CYS A 262 -10.00 3.70 13.66
CA CYS A 262 -10.27 4.07 12.27
C CYS A 262 -11.06 5.37 12.20
N LEU A 263 -10.63 6.25 11.28
CA LEU A 263 -11.41 7.39 10.83
C LEU A 263 -12.14 7.00 9.54
N LEU A 264 -13.38 7.42 9.43
CA LEU A 264 -14.26 7.16 8.31
C LEU A 264 -14.54 8.48 7.60
N TYR A 265 -14.80 8.41 6.30
CA TYR A 265 -15.48 9.44 5.59
C TYR A 265 -16.94 9.02 5.40
N THR A 266 -17.84 9.80 5.94
CA THR A 266 -19.28 9.66 5.76
C THR A 266 -19.70 10.86 4.92
N SER A 267 -19.98 10.67 3.61
CA SER A 267 -20.44 11.76 2.76
C SER A 267 -21.76 12.30 3.30
N ASP A 268 -21.88 13.62 3.44
CA ASP A 268 -23.19 14.26 3.43
C ASP A 268 -23.79 14.04 2.04
N ALA A 269 -25.03 13.59 1.95
CA ALA A 269 -25.75 13.35 0.70
C ALA A 269 -25.81 14.58 -0.24
N ALA A 270 -25.30 15.74 0.19
CA ALA A 270 -25.19 16.97 -0.55
C ALA A 270 -23.93 17.06 -1.46
N ASP A 271 -22.91 16.20 -1.27
CA ASP A 271 -21.67 16.21 -2.06
C ASP A 271 -21.76 15.35 -3.34
N GLU A 272 -22.87 14.67 -3.59
CA GLU A 272 -23.11 13.82 -4.76
C GLU A 272 -24.02 14.46 -5.84
N ALA A 273 -24.31 15.77 -5.71
CA ALA A 273 -25.13 16.50 -6.65
C ALA A 273 -24.31 17.35 -7.64
#